data_7612d19647c42494742afc165f2bb81d
#
_entry.id   7612d19647c42494742afc165f2bb81d
#
_cell.length_a   1.000
_cell.length_b   1.000
_cell.length_c   1.000
_cell.angle_alpha   90.00
_cell.angle_beta   90.00
_cell.angle_gamma   90.00
#
_symmetry.space_group_name_H-M   'P 1'
#
loop_
_entity.id
_entity.type
_entity.pdbx_description
1 polymer ?
#
loop_
_entity_poly.entity_id
_entity_poly.type
_entity_poly.pdbx_seq_one_letter_code
_entity_poly.pdbx_strand_id
1 'polypeptide(L)'
;MVKRRDILASGAAFSMMGSRAMAGPKSGLYVPTEEDQHARTFMQWPVNRRVHPDPVFLRMLHDTIADIANTISQFEPVVMLADAGDHAGARKKLSADVELWDIPTEDLWCRDSGPLFAYQADGSLAVSHLKFNGWGGKQVHKRDGQIAAQIAQRLGLPLIDSGLYGEAGGV
;
A
#
# COMPACT_ATOMS: atom_id res chain seq x y z
N MET A 1 24.11 16.23 -0.44
CA MET A 1 22.70 15.99 -0.81
C MET A 1 22.66 15.73 -2.29
N VAL A 2 22.65 14.47 -2.72
CA VAL A 2 22.68 14.07 -4.15
C VAL A 2 21.25 14.12 -4.68
N LYS A 3 20.99 14.97 -5.67
CA LYS A 3 19.65 15.08 -6.27
C LYS A 3 19.43 13.93 -7.25
N ARG A 4 18.21 13.38 -7.25
CA ARG A 4 17.73 12.27 -8.14
C ARG A 4 18.10 12.44 -9.64
N ARG A 5 18.34 13.68 -10.09
CA ARG A 5 18.74 14.00 -11.47
C ARG A 5 20.20 13.61 -11.80
N ASP A 6 21.06 13.48 -10.80
CA ASP A 6 22.49 13.20 -11.03
C ASP A 6 22.75 11.71 -11.24
N ILE A 7 21.79 10.85 -10.86
CA ILE A 7 21.90 9.38 -11.02
C ILE A 7 21.52 8.93 -12.43
N LEU A 8 20.75 9.72 -13.18
CA LEU A 8 20.31 9.37 -14.55
C LEU A 8 21.31 9.74 -15.65
N ALA A 9 22.40 10.45 -15.34
CA ALA A 9 23.42 10.88 -16.30
C ALA A 9 24.59 9.92 -16.47
N SER A 10 24.71 8.87 -15.65
CA SER A 10 25.74 7.84 -15.78
C SER A 10 25.17 6.61 -16.49
N GLY A 11 24.91 6.76 -17.76
CA GLY A 11 24.58 5.65 -18.64
C GLY A 11 25.76 4.74 -18.88
N ALA A 12 25.48 3.45 -18.89
CA ALA A 12 26.30 2.31 -19.32
C ALA A 12 27.03 1.58 -18.19
N ALA A 13 26.42 0.53 -17.79
CA ALA A 13 26.88 -0.79 -17.39
C ALA A 13 26.05 -1.37 -16.24
N PHE A 14 24.74 -1.53 -16.44
CA PHE A 14 23.99 -2.49 -15.63
C PHE A 14 24.03 -3.83 -16.37
N SER A 15 25.13 -4.52 -16.15
CA SER A 15 25.34 -5.91 -16.56
C SER A 15 24.25 -6.79 -15.94
N MET A 16 23.68 -7.64 -16.78
CA MET A 16 22.73 -8.69 -16.46
C MET A 16 23.06 -9.40 -15.14
N MET A 17 22.49 -8.94 -14.04
CA MET A 17 22.26 -9.83 -12.91
C MET A 17 21.04 -10.65 -13.29
N GLY A 18 21.30 -11.90 -13.64
CA GLY A 18 20.29 -12.87 -14.01
C GLY A 18 19.22 -12.88 -12.93
N SER A 19 17.97 -12.71 -13.36
CA SER A 19 16.80 -13.01 -12.55
C SER A 19 16.99 -14.43 -12.01
N ARG A 20 17.38 -14.53 -10.76
CA ARG A 20 17.26 -15.79 -10.04
C ARG A 20 15.76 -16.05 -9.98
N ALA A 21 15.27 -16.87 -10.90
CA ALA A 21 13.94 -17.42 -10.81
C ALA A 21 13.89 -18.15 -9.46
N MET A 22 13.31 -17.50 -8.47
CA MET A 22 12.95 -18.17 -7.23
C MET A 22 11.96 -19.24 -7.62
N ALA A 23 12.39 -20.49 -7.53
CA ALA A 23 11.51 -21.64 -7.69
C ALA A 23 10.49 -21.57 -6.54
N GLY A 24 9.39 -20.86 -6.77
CA GLY A 24 8.26 -20.84 -5.85
C GLY A 24 7.72 -22.27 -5.64
N PRO A 25 6.99 -22.52 -4.56
CA PRO A 25 6.38 -23.81 -4.32
C PRO A 25 5.53 -24.21 -5.52
N LYS A 26 5.65 -25.45 -5.96
CA LYS A 26 4.99 -25.98 -7.17
C LYS A 26 3.46 -26.04 -7.08
N SER A 27 2.87 -25.60 -5.96
CA SER A 27 1.42 -25.49 -5.75
C SER A 27 1.14 -24.47 -4.64
N GLY A 28 0.23 -23.53 -4.89
CA GLY A 28 -0.21 -22.52 -3.92
C GLY A 28 0.24 -21.10 -4.22
N LEU A 29 -0.07 -20.21 -3.30
CA LEU A 29 0.37 -18.81 -3.30
C LEU A 29 1.68 -18.71 -2.50
N TYR A 30 2.60 -17.89 -2.98
CA TYR A 30 3.83 -17.52 -2.28
C TYR A 30 3.83 -16.03 -1.97
N VAL A 31 3.91 -15.66 -0.70
CA VAL A 31 4.05 -14.27 -0.27
C VAL A 31 5.54 -13.93 -0.24
N PRO A 32 6.00 -12.91 -0.99
CA PRO A 32 7.38 -12.47 -0.97
C PRO A 32 7.76 -11.92 0.41
N THR A 33 9.05 -11.92 0.73
CA THR A 33 9.53 -11.33 1.98
C THR A 33 9.53 -9.81 1.90
N GLU A 34 9.56 -9.13 3.05
CA GLU A 34 9.57 -7.67 3.10
C GLU A 34 10.86 -7.06 2.57
N GLU A 35 11.95 -7.83 2.50
CA GLU A 35 13.23 -7.41 1.95
C GLU A 35 13.32 -7.53 0.42
N ASP A 36 12.33 -8.17 -0.22
CA ASP A 36 12.27 -8.24 -1.67
C ASP A 36 12.01 -6.85 -2.27
N GLN A 37 12.44 -6.65 -3.51
CA GLN A 37 12.32 -5.34 -4.17
C GLN A 37 10.85 -4.92 -4.30
N HIS A 38 10.52 -3.74 -3.76
CA HIS A 38 9.20 -3.14 -3.86
C HIS A 38 8.99 -2.40 -5.18
N ALA A 39 7.79 -2.48 -5.73
CA ALA A 39 7.36 -1.64 -6.83
C ALA A 39 6.85 -0.27 -6.33
N ARG A 40 6.24 -0.24 -5.16
CA ARG A 40 5.71 0.96 -4.49
C ARG A 40 5.24 0.66 -3.07
N THR A 41 5.14 1.72 -2.26
CA THR A 41 4.50 1.68 -0.94
C THR A 41 3.07 2.23 -1.02
N PHE A 42 2.11 1.53 -0.40
CA PHE A 42 0.74 2.01 -0.21
C PHE A 42 0.56 2.53 1.21
N MET A 43 -0.12 3.68 1.33
CA MET A 43 -0.48 4.31 2.60
C MET A 43 -1.94 4.76 2.58
N GLN A 44 -2.55 4.94 3.74
CA GLN A 44 -3.94 5.37 3.89
C GLN A 44 -4.02 6.74 4.58
N TRP A 45 -4.94 7.58 4.07
CA TRP A 45 -5.26 8.87 4.65
C TRP A 45 -6.41 8.71 5.64
N PRO A 46 -6.20 8.86 6.98
CA PRO A 46 -7.24 8.65 7.98
C PRO A 46 -8.24 9.79 7.96
N VAL A 47 -9.55 9.48 7.96
CA VAL A 47 -10.61 10.51 7.91
C VAL A 47 -11.76 10.28 8.88
N ASN A 48 -11.93 9.05 9.40
CA ASN A 48 -13.14 8.69 10.11
C ASN A 48 -13.16 9.26 11.53
N ARG A 49 -14.13 10.14 11.81
CA ARG A 49 -14.31 10.80 13.11
C ARG A 49 -14.86 9.87 14.20
N ARG A 50 -15.33 8.66 13.86
CA ARG A 50 -15.65 7.62 14.85
C ARG A 50 -14.40 6.89 15.32
N VAL A 51 -13.39 6.81 14.46
CA VAL A 51 -12.06 6.23 14.76
C VAL A 51 -11.20 7.26 15.49
N HIS A 52 -11.17 8.48 14.96
CA HIS A 52 -10.39 9.60 15.48
C HIS A 52 -11.31 10.77 15.88
N PRO A 53 -11.98 10.71 17.05
CA PRO A 53 -12.95 11.71 17.45
C PRO A 53 -12.36 13.10 17.74
N ASP A 54 -11.10 13.15 18.20
CA ASP A 54 -10.41 14.41 18.45
C ASP A 54 -9.87 15.02 17.14
N PRO A 55 -10.34 16.21 16.74
CA PRO A 55 -9.88 16.87 15.52
C PRO A 55 -8.45 17.37 15.59
N VAL A 56 -7.91 17.61 16.79
CA VAL A 56 -6.51 18.03 16.95
C VAL A 56 -5.60 16.82 16.69
N PHE A 57 -5.93 15.70 17.30
CA PHE A 57 -5.21 14.45 17.10
C PHE A 57 -5.25 14.00 15.63
N LEU A 58 -6.42 14.07 14.97
CA LEU A 58 -6.53 13.72 13.55
C LEU A 58 -5.65 14.61 12.67
N ARG A 59 -5.54 15.90 12.96
CA ARG A 59 -4.63 16.80 12.23
C ARG A 59 -3.16 16.41 12.44
N MET A 60 -2.77 16.03 13.67
CA MET A 60 -1.42 15.53 13.96
C MET A 60 -1.13 14.23 13.19
N LEU A 61 -2.10 13.32 13.10
CA LEU A 61 -1.97 12.12 12.27
C LEU A 61 -1.75 12.47 10.80
N HIS A 62 -2.51 13.43 10.26
CA HIS A 62 -2.30 13.89 8.88
C HIS A 62 -0.90 14.45 8.66
N ASP A 63 -0.35 15.21 9.61
CA ASP A 63 1.01 15.75 9.50
C ASP A 63 2.03 14.60 9.52
N THR A 64 1.90 13.69 10.48
CA THR A 64 2.82 12.55 10.62
C THR A 64 2.78 11.61 9.41
N ILE A 65 1.60 11.25 8.93
CA ILE A 65 1.43 10.37 7.76
C ILE A 65 1.99 11.03 6.49
N ALA A 66 1.78 12.34 6.34
CA ALA A 66 2.34 13.08 5.22
C ALA A 66 3.87 13.15 5.28
N ASP A 67 4.46 13.38 6.45
CA ASP A 67 5.91 13.40 6.63
C ASP A 67 6.53 12.04 6.31
N ILE A 68 5.90 10.95 6.74
CA ILE A 68 6.33 9.59 6.41
C ILE A 68 6.25 9.37 4.89
N ALA A 69 5.11 9.67 4.26
CA ALA A 69 4.92 9.49 2.82
C ALA A 69 5.93 10.31 2.00
N ASN A 70 6.14 11.58 2.38
CA ASN A 70 7.09 12.48 1.73
C ASN A 70 8.54 11.99 1.90
N THR A 71 8.86 11.36 3.02
CA THR A 71 10.18 10.78 3.27
C THR A 71 10.39 9.55 2.40
N ILE A 72 9.45 8.61 2.38
CA ILE A 72 9.53 7.38 1.58
C ILE A 72 9.60 7.73 0.08
N SER A 73 8.83 8.72 -0.38
CA SER A 73 8.79 9.11 -1.79
C SER A 73 10.13 9.61 -2.36
N GLN A 74 11.12 9.87 -1.49
CA GLN A 74 12.48 10.19 -1.92
C GLN A 74 13.26 8.94 -2.36
N PHE A 75 12.79 7.74 -2.01
CA PHE A 75 13.47 6.47 -2.24
C PHE A 75 12.68 5.55 -3.17
N GLU A 76 11.36 5.51 -3.04
CA GLU A 76 10.48 4.66 -3.85
C GLU A 76 9.13 5.33 -4.13
N PRO A 77 8.37 4.89 -5.16
CA PRO A 77 7.03 5.39 -5.43
C PRO A 77 6.09 5.17 -4.24
N VAL A 78 5.35 6.21 -3.86
CA VAL A 78 4.34 6.14 -2.79
C VAL A 78 2.97 6.44 -3.36
N VAL A 79 2.00 5.64 -2.98
CA VAL A 79 0.57 5.85 -3.26
C VAL A 79 -0.16 6.08 -1.95
N MET A 80 -0.77 7.26 -1.81
CA MET A 80 -1.68 7.56 -0.72
C MET A 80 -3.12 7.32 -1.16
N LEU A 81 -3.82 6.44 -0.45
CA LEU A 81 -5.23 6.15 -0.66
C LEU A 81 -6.07 7.16 0.09
N ALA A 82 -6.99 7.81 -0.61
CA ALA A 82 -7.92 8.78 -0.02
C ALA A 82 -9.16 8.90 -0.91
N ASP A 83 -10.31 9.22 -0.31
CA ASP A 83 -11.50 9.63 -1.06
C ASP A 83 -11.20 10.88 -1.91
N ALA A 84 -11.73 10.98 -3.11
CA ALA A 84 -11.52 12.12 -3.99
C ALA A 84 -11.82 13.48 -3.31
N GLY A 85 -12.81 13.49 -2.39
CA GLY A 85 -13.16 14.68 -1.60
C GLY A 85 -12.04 15.14 -0.66
N ASP A 86 -11.17 14.23 -0.24
CA ASP A 86 -10.06 14.51 0.68
C ASP A 86 -8.76 14.88 -0.04
N HIS A 87 -8.66 14.65 -1.37
CA HIS A 87 -7.44 14.88 -2.15
C HIS A 87 -6.91 16.31 -2.02
N ALA A 88 -7.77 17.33 -2.07
CA ALA A 88 -7.34 18.70 -1.95
C ALA A 88 -6.75 19.03 -0.57
N GLY A 89 -7.25 18.38 0.48
CA GLY A 89 -6.72 18.49 1.84
C GLY A 89 -5.39 17.78 1.99
N ALA A 90 -5.30 16.53 1.53
CA ALA A 90 -4.10 15.72 1.56
C ALA A 90 -2.96 16.35 0.75
N ARG A 91 -3.25 16.87 -0.44
CA ARG A 91 -2.26 17.51 -1.33
C ARG A 91 -1.57 18.73 -0.71
N LYS A 92 -2.19 19.41 0.25
CA LYS A 92 -1.55 20.53 0.98
C LYS A 92 -0.37 20.09 1.84
N LYS A 93 -0.29 18.81 2.17
CA LYS A 93 0.73 18.22 3.05
C LYS A 93 1.66 17.26 2.31
N LEU A 94 1.14 16.59 1.30
CA LEU A 94 1.89 15.62 0.49
C LEU A 94 2.69 16.31 -0.61
N SER A 95 3.92 15.82 -0.84
CA SER A 95 4.75 16.25 -1.97
C SER A 95 4.10 15.85 -3.30
N ALA A 96 4.56 16.47 -4.41
CA ALA A 96 4.11 16.11 -5.75
C ALA A 96 4.50 14.69 -6.17
N ASP A 97 5.52 14.12 -5.52
CA ASP A 97 6.02 12.76 -5.80
C ASP A 97 5.15 11.66 -5.18
N VAL A 98 4.24 12.00 -4.24
CA VAL A 98 3.26 11.06 -3.70
C VAL A 98 2.03 11.04 -4.60
N GLU A 99 1.72 9.89 -5.19
CA GLU A 99 0.51 9.70 -5.99
C GLU A 99 -0.72 9.60 -5.07
N LEU A 100 -1.85 10.22 -5.47
CA LEU A 100 -3.13 10.06 -4.79
C LEU A 100 -4.03 9.15 -5.61
N TRP A 101 -4.55 8.10 -4.98
CA TRP A 101 -5.57 7.25 -5.57
C TRP A 101 -6.91 7.48 -4.89
N ASP A 102 -7.97 7.64 -5.71
CA ASP A 102 -9.34 7.72 -5.24
C ASP A 102 -9.80 6.31 -4.79
N ILE A 103 -9.44 5.98 -3.57
CA ILE A 103 -9.87 4.79 -2.84
C ILE A 103 -10.23 5.26 -1.42
N PRO A 104 -11.51 5.26 -1.07
CA PRO A 104 -11.98 5.75 0.22
C PRO A 104 -11.44 4.91 1.39
N THR A 105 -10.97 5.60 2.42
CA THR A 105 -10.39 5.03 3.64
C THR A 105 -11.18 5.46 4.89
N GLU A 106 -10.92 4.82 6.01
CA GLU A 106 -11.42 5.20 7.33
C GLU A 106 -10.28 5.48 8.29
N ASP A 107 -9.29 4.61 8.34
CA ASP A 107 -8.13 4.68 9.24
C ASP A 107 -6.81 4.68 8.45
N LEU A 108 -5.69 4.58 9.16
CA LEU A 108 -4.33 4.66 8.62
C LEU A 108 -3.64 3.30 8.40
N TRP A 109 -4.23 2.20 8.86
CA TRP A 109 -3.59 0.89 8.97
C TRP A 109 -3.58 0.11 7.63
N CYS A 110 -2.83 0.62 6.65
CA CYS A 110 -2.71 -0.01 5.34
C CYS A 110 -2.03 -1.39 5.39
N ARG A 111 -1.20 -1.65 6.40
CA ARG A 111 -0.62 -2.97 6.64
C ARG A 111 -1.70 -4.02 6.86
N ASP A 112 -2.76 -3.67 7.59
CA ASP A 112 -3.80 -4.62 7.99
C ASP A 112 -4.91 -4.76 6.95
N SER A 113 -5.39 -3.64 6.42
CA SER A 113 -6.51 -3.58 5.47
C SER A 113 -6.08 -3.64 4.00
N GLY A 114 -4.80 -3.44 3.72
CA GLY A 114 -4.23 -3.44 2.38
C GLY A 114 -4.14 -4.84 1.76
N PRO A 115 -3.68 -4.89 0.51
CA PRO A 115 -3.53 -6.16 -0.21
C PRO A 115 -2.37 -6.99 0.33
N LEU A 116 -2.60 -8.29 0.53
CA LEU A 116 -1.53 -9.27 0.66
C LEU A 116 -1.15 -9.73 -0.75
N PHE A 117 -0.09 -9.17 -1.29
CA PHE A 117 0.42 -9.58 -2.59
C PHE A 117 1.08 -10.96 -2.52
N ALA A 118 0.79 -11.80 -3.49
CA ALA A 118 1.36 -13.14 -3.57
C ALA A 118 1.64 -13.53 -5.03
N TYR A 119 2.68 -14.31 -5.25
CA TYR A 119 2.93 -14.94 -6.53
C TYR A 119 2.16 -16.24 -6.64
N GLN A 120 1.60 -16.49 -7.81
CA GLN A 120 1.02 -17.77 -8.20
C GLN A 120 2.10 -18.76 -8.67
N ALA A 121 1.74 -20.01 -8.85
CA ALA A 121 2.68 -21.07 -9.28
C ALA A 121 3.34 -20.80 -10.64
N ASP A 122 2.68 -20.01 -11.51
CA ASP A 122 3.20 -19.57 -12.82
C ASP A 122 4.06 -18.31 -12.74
N GLY A 123 4.27 -17.74 -11.55
CA GLY A 123 5.02 -16.52 -11.32
C GLY A 123 4.22 -15.22 -11.51
N SER A 124 2.95 -15.30 -11.85
CA SER A 124 2.09 -14.11 -11.96
C SER A 124 1.72 -13.58 -10.57
N LEU A 125 1.55 -12.25 -10.47
CA LEU A 125 1.16 -11.59 -9.22
C LEU A 125 -0.35 -11.65 -9.04
N ALA A 126 -0.79 -11.87 -7.81
CA ALA A 126 -2.19 -11.83 -7.40
C ALA A 126 -2.32 -11.16 -6.03
N VAL A 127 -3.53 -10.86 -5.61
CA VAL A 127 -3.84 -10.41 -4.25
C VAL A 127 -4.59 -11.53 -3.53
N SER A 128 -4.04 -12.01 -2.41
CA SER A 128 -4.74 -12.88 -1.47
C SER A 128 -5.64 -12.05 -0.58
N HIS A 129 -6.95 -12.26 -0.67
CA HIS A 129 -7.94 -11.44 0.03
C HIS A 129 -8.29 -12.03 1.40
N LEU A 130 -7.81 -11.40 2.45
CA LEU A 130 -8.03 -11.80 3.84
C LEU A 130 -9.32 -11.22 4.45
N LYS A 131 -10.13 -10.50 3.69
CA LYS A 131 -11.44 -9.95 4.12
C LYS A 131 -11.35 -9.20 5.45
N PHE A 132 -10.49 -8.18 5.51
CA PHE A 132 -10.31 -7.36 6.71
C PHE A 132 -11.65 -6.91 7.30
N ASN A 133 -11.84 -7.15 8.60
CA ASN A 133 -13.08 -6.95 9.31
C ASN A 133 -12.99 -6.03 10.55
N GLY A 134 -11.95 -5.16 10.57
CA GLY A 134 -11.75 -4.23 11.67
C GLY A 134 -11.37 -4.92 12.99
N TRP A 135 -10.48 -5.91 12.90
CA TRP A 135 -10.01 -6.71 14.06
C TRP A 135 -11.16 -7.39 14.82
N GLY A 136 -12.02 -8.08 14.06
CA GLY A 136 -13.19 -8.75 14.63
C GLY A 136 -14.33 -7.78 14.95
N GLY A 137 -14.52 -6.74 14.16
CA GLY A 137 -15.60 -5.76 14.31
C GLY A 137 -15.39 -4.75 15.46
N LYS A 138 -14.17 -4.65 15.99
CA LYS A 138 -13.83 -3.69 17.06
C LYS A 138 -13.81 -2.25 16.57
N GLN A 139 -13.64 -2.03 15.27
CA GLN A 139 -13.53 -0.71 14.65
C GLN A 139 -14.37 -0.60 13.39
N VAL A 140 -14.77 0.62 13.04
CA VAL A 140 -15.41 0.92 11.76
C VAL A 140 -14.43 0.57 10.64
N HIS A 141 -14.89 -0.25 9.66
CA HIS A 141 -14.00 -0.81 8.63
C HIS A 141 -14.69 -1.01 7.28
N LYS A 142 -15.87 -0.41 7.07
CA LYS A 142 -16.64 -0.65 5.85
C LYS A 142 -15.87 -0.27 4.57
N ARG A 143 -15.10 0.83 4.61
CA ARG A 143 -14.25 1.28 3.51
C ARG A 143 -12.92 0.53 3.51
N ASP A 144 -12.28 0.45 4.67
CA ASP A 144 -10.98 -0.22 4.83
C ASP A 144 -11.05 -1.70 4.42
N GLY A 145 -12.16 -2.39 4.71
CA GLY A 145 -12.39 -3.77 4.27
C GLY A 145 -12.48 -3.96 2.75
N GLN A 146 -12.56 -2.88 1.95
CA GLN A 146 -12.59 -2.93 0.50
C GLN A 146 -11.25 -2.56 -0.16
N ILE A 147 -10.28 -2.08 0.59
CA ILE A 147 -9.03 -1.53 0.06
C ILE A 147 -8.27 -2.56 -0.76
N ALA A 148 -8.07 -3.77 -0.25
CA ALA A 148 -7.35 -4.82 -0.97
C ALA A 148 -8.01 -5.14 -2.32
N ALA A 149 -9.34 -5.22 -2.36
CA ALA A 149 -10.09 -5.49 -3.60
C ALA A 149 -10.00 -4.33 -4.59
N GLN A 150 -10.10 -3.08 -4.12
CA GLN A 150 -10.01 -1.89 -4.97
C GLN A 150 -8.60 -1.70 -5.55
N ILE A 151 -7.56 -1.98 -4.76
CA ILE A 151 -6.17 -1.96 -5.27
C ILE A 151 -5.96 -3.06 -6.31
N ALA A 152 -6.43 -4.29 -6.05
CA ALA A 152 -6.34 -5.39 -7.00
C ALA A 152 -7.03 -5.03 -8.33
N GLN A 153 -8.24 -4.49 -8.26
CA GLN A 153 -9.00 -4.03 -9.44
C GLN A 153 -8.24 -2.95 -10.21
N ARG A 154 -7.70 -1.94 -9.53
CA ARG A 154 -6.98 -0.83 -10.16
C ARG A 154 -5.67 -1.28 -10.82
N LEU A 155 -5.02 -2.28 -10.27
CA LEU A 155 -3.80 -2.88 -10.83
C LEU A 155 -4.08 -3.96 -11.88
N GLY A 156 -5.33 -4.35 -12.09
CA GLY A 156 -5.70 -5.44 -12.98
C GLY A 156 -5.23 -6.81 -12.50
N LEU A 157 -5.07 -6.98 -11.18
CA LEU A 157 -4.58 -8.22 -10.56
C LEU A 157 -5.74 -9.14 -10.16
N PRO A 158 -5.55 -10.47 -10.27
CA PRO A 158 -6.50 -11.42 -9.71
C PRO A 158 -6.68 -11.21 -8.20
N LEU A 159 -7.93 -11.20 -7.73
CA LEU A 159 -8.27 -11.22 -6.32
C LEU A 159 -8.65 -12.66 -5.93
N ILE A 160 -7.85 -13.30 -5.11
CA ILE A 160 -8.03 -14.69 -4.70
C ILE A 160 -8.64 -14.70 -3.31
N ASP A 161 -9.82 -15.28 -3.16
CA ASP A 161 -10.46 -15.47 -1.85
C ASP A 161 -9.66 -16.48 -1.02
N SER A 162 -9.06 -16.03 0.06
CA SER A 162 -8.31 -16.89 0.98
C SER A 162 -9.22 -17.81 1.83
N GLY A 163 -10.52 -17.52 1.88
CA GLY A 163 -11.45 -18.16 2.82
C GLY A 163 -11.28 -17.69 4.27
N LEU A 164 -10.36 -16.76 4.54
CA LEU A 164 -10.02 -16.29 5.89
C LEU A 164 -10.54 -14.87 6.13
N TYR A 165 -10.80 -14.58 7.38
CA TYR A 165 -11.03 -13.23 7.89
C TYR A 165 -9.85 -12.84 8.76
N GLY A 166 -9.17 -11.74 8.44
CA GLY A 166 -7.99 -11.31 9.19
C GLY A 166 -7.36 -10.05 8.61
N GLU A 167 -6.21 -9.76 9.09
CA GLU A 167 -5.36 -8.65 8.65
C GLU A 167 -4.11 -9.16 7.91
N ALA A 168 -3.70 -8.45 6.87
CA ALA A 168 -2.50 -8.81 6.10
C ALA A 168 -1.21 -8.66 6.94
N GLY A 169 -1.23 -7.82 7.96
CA GLY A 169 -0.12 -7.68 8.91
C GLY A 169 0.06 -8.85 9.89
N GLY A 170 -0.87 -9.79 9.91
CA GLY A 170 -0.80 -11.00 10.74
C GLY A 170 -0.21 -12.24 10.03
N VAL A 171 0.29 -12.08 8.80
CA VAL A 171 0.78 -13.16 7.94
C VAL A 171 2.28 -13.02 7.71
#